data_25f061a32dc2917a79097a0ebd1c81db
#
_entry.id   25f061a32dc2917a79097a0ebd1c81db
#
_cell.length_a   1.000
_cell.length_b   1.000
_cell.length_c   1.000
_cell.angle_alpha   90.00
_cell.angle_beta   90.00
_cell.angle_gamma   90.00
#
_symmetry.space_group_name_H-M   'P 1'
#
loop_
_entity.id
_entity.type
_entity.pdbx_description
1 polymer ?
#
loop_
_entity_poly.entity_id
_entity_poly.type
_entity_poly.pdbx_seq_one_letter_code
_entity_poly.pdbx_strand_id
1 'polypeptide(L)'
;SGCGGMASMRHWGSRLGQWIGECETLGIMLNEKRFFYWLADEMRSYADPDSQKGYREDELPFDANTLGALIAPRGLILTEGLDDTWINTFGTQVAWLGTTEVYEFLDAKEKCGLHYREGGHMYSMEDWLVMLDFCKVNLLGEKKKTNYKTVIENEVKCGYSWRCPKA
;
A
#
# COMPACT_ATOMS: atom_id res chain seq x y z
N SER A 1 -8.71 2.14 -2.16
CA SER A 1 -7.94 3.01 -3.04
C SER A 1 -7.87 4.39 -2.41
N GLY A 2 -6.74 4.91 -2.17
CA GLY A 2 -6.55 6.24 -1.62
C GLY A 2 -5.10 6.63 -1.69
N CYS A 3 -4.85 7.83 -2.16
CA CYS A 3 -3.54 8.44 -2.17
C CYS A 3 -2.95 8.43 -0.77
N GLY A 4 -1.66 8.22 -0.66
CA GLY A 4 -0.96 8.16 0.61
C GLY A 4 -1.40 7.05 1.55
N GLY A 5 -2.25 6.11 1.07
CA GLY A 5 -2.78 5.04 1.89
C GLY A 5 -1.72 4.02 2.28
N MET A 6 -1.67 2.93 1.51
CA MET A 6 -0.77 1.81 1.79
C MET A 6 0.38 1.68 0.79
N ALA A 7 0.58 2.66 -0.10
CA ALA A 7 1.73 2.69 -0.98
C ALA A 7 3.01 3.05 -0.24
N SER A 8 4.11 2.38 -0.56
CA SER A 8 5.42 2.72 0.01
C SER A 8 5.76 4.19 -0.26
N MET A 9 6.11 4.91 0.79
CA MET A 9 6.55 6.31 0.72
C MET A 9 7.95 6.45 0.13
N ARG A 10 8.73 5.36 0.11
CA ARG A 10 10.12 5.33 -0.38
C ARG A 10 10.26 4.79 -1.78
N HIS A 11 9.28 4.02 -2.25
CA HIS A 11 9.39 3.31 -3.51
C HIS A 11 8.42 3.91 -4.53
N TRP A 12 8.96 4.81 -5.34
CA TRP A 12 8.28 5.39 -6.48
C TRP A 12 8.63 4.54 -7.69
N GLY A 13 7.65 3.85 -8.23
CA GLY A 13 7.84 2.98 -9.36
C GLY A 13 7.13 3.46 -10.61
N SER A 14 7.54 2.91 -11.74
CA SER A 14 6.82 3.02 -12.99
C SER A 14 6.26 1.68 -13.39
N ARG A 15 5.02 1.65 -13.87
CA ARG A 15 4.49 0.51 -14.58
C ARG A 15 4.97 0.59 -16.02
N LEU A 16 5.65 -0.45 -16.53
CA LEU A 16 6.07 -0.52 -17.94
C LEU A 16 6.91 0.68 -18.42
N GLY A 17 7.76 1.23 -17.56
CA GLY A 17 8.60 2.37 -17.91
C GLY A 17 7.87 3.72 -17.97
N GLN A 18 6.60 3.77 -17.64
CA GLN A 18 5.88 5.01 -17.46
C GLN A 18 5.93 5.43 -16.00
N TRP A 19 6.30 6.67 -15.76
CA TRP A 19 6.23 7.27 -14.43
C TRP A 19 4.76 7.34 -14.01
N ILE A 20 4.38 6.53 -13.03
CA ILE A 20 3.04 6.54 -12.45
C ILE A 20 3.15 7.29 -11.14
N GLY A 21 2.53 8.43 -11.05
CA GLY A 21 2.38 9.10 -9.79
C GLY A 21 2.63 10.60 -9.89
N GLU A 22 1.65 11.28 -10.37
CA GLU A 22 1.34 12.63 -9.89
C GLU A 22 0.71 12.56 -8.51
N CYS A 23 0.89 11.43 -7.81
CA CYS A 23 0.21 11.18 -6.56
C CYS A 23 0.80 12.02 -5.42
N GLU A 24 0.02 12.13 -4.40
CA GLU A 24 0.30 12.83 -3.17
C GLU A 24 1.48 12.19 -2.45
N THR A 25 2.70 12.64 -2.81
CA THR A 25 3.91 12.27 -2.09
C THR A 25 3.82 12.78 -0.65
N LEU A 26 4.61 12.24 0.25
CA LEU A 26 4.70 12.76 1.61
C LEU A 26 5.01 14.27 1.60
N GLY A 27 5.94 14.70 0.74
CA GLY A 27 6.28 16.11 0.57
C GLY A 27 5.10 16.97 0.11
N ILE A 28 4.31 16.51 -0.87
CA ILE A 28 3.09 17.21 -1.30
C ILE A 28 2.08 17.24 -0.16
N MET A 29 1.82 16.13 0.52
CA MET A 29 0.86 16.08 1.62
C MET A 29 1.25 17.03 2.77
N LEU A 30 2.53 17.13 3.09
CA LEU A 30 3.02 18.00 4.16
C LEU A 30 3.02 19.49 3.78
N ASN A 31 3.13 19.82 2.50
CA ASN A 31 3.16 21.18 2.01
C ASN A 31 1.79 21.71 1.55
N GLU A 32 0.85 20.86 1.20
CA GLU A 32 -0.49 21.27 0.82
C GLU A 32 -1.41 21.43 2.03
N LYS A 33 -2.02 22.62 2.17
CA LYS A 33 -2.89 22.95 3.31
C LYS A 33 -4.02 21.97 3.53
N ARG A 34 -4.57 21.32 2.49
CA ARG A 34 -5.69 20.38 2.60
C ARG A 34 -5.30 19.05 3.24
N PHE A 35 -4.04 18.62 3.10
CA PHE A 35 -3.55 17.33 3.62
C PHE A 35 -2.73 17.46 4.91
N PHE A 36 -2.33 18.68 5.21
CA PHE A 36 -1.45 19.00 6.34
C PHE A 36 -1.93 18.41 7.69
N TYR A 37 -3.24 18.31 7.87
CA TYR A 37 -3.83 17.79 9.10
C TYR A 37 -3.94 16.25 9.15
N TRP A 38 -3.57 15.56 8.09
CA TRP A 38 -3.58 14.10 8.04
C TRP A 38 -2.36 13.48 8.71
N LEU A 39 -1.31 14.26 8.86
CA LEU A 39 -0.02 13.81 9.35
C LEU A 39 0.32 14.52 10.67
N ALA A 40 1.00 13.81 11.57
CA ALA A 40 1.50 14.40 12.80
C ALA A 40 2.56 15.48 12.52
N ASP A 41 2.67 16.44 13.42
CA ASP A 41 3.59 17.57 13.27
C ASP A 41 5.05 17.14 13.10
N GLU A 42 5.43 16.05 13.73
CA GLU A 42 6.77 15.47 13.64
C GLU A 42 7.14 15.05 12.21
N MET A 43 6.15 14.71 11.39
CA MET A 43 6.36 14.33 9.98
C MET A 43 6.87 15.50 9.14
N ARG A 44 6.63 16.76 9.55
CA ARG A 44 7.05 17.95 8.81
C ARG A 44 8.55 18.06 8.63
N SER A 45 9.32 17.53 9.57
CA SER A 45 10.78 17.51 9.46
C SER A 45 11.31 16.69 8.27
N TYR A 46 10.46 15.86 7.69
CA TYR A 46 10.78 15.03 6.53
C TYR A 46 10.33 15.65 5.21
N ALA A 47 9.61 16.77 5.22
CA ALA A 47 9.27 17.53 4.03
C ALA A 47 10.45 18.43 3.63
N ASP A 48 10.79 18.45 2.36
CA ASP A 48 11.69 19.46 1.82
C ASP A 48 10.85 20.68 1.39
N PRO A 49 10.94 21.83 2.08
CA PRO A 49 10.15 22.99 1.77
C PRO A 49 10.51 23.64 0.43
N ASP A 50 11.71 23.38 -0.09
CA ASP A 50 12.23 24.02 -1.29
C ASP A 50 12.09 23.17 -2.55
N SER A 51 11.60 21.94 -2.41
CA SER A 51 11.47 21.02 -3.53
C SER A 51 10.05 20.50 -3.63
N GLN A 52 9.45 20.65 -4.81
CA GLN A 52 8.22 19.92 -5.15
C GLN A 52 8.43 18.39 -5.13
N LYS A 53 9.65 17.97 -4.89
CA LYS A 53 10.10 16.60 -4.76
C LYS A 53 10.42 16.23 -3.32
N GLY A 54 9.88 16.91 -2.35
CA GLY A 54 9.93 16.85 -0.92
C GLY A 54 10.42 15.57 -0.25
N TYR A 55 11.69 15.44 0.14
CA TYR A 55 12.13 14.09 0.07
C TYR A 55 13.24 13.72 0.99
N ARG A 56 12.79 13.52 2.20
CA ARG A 56 13.53 12.82 3.22
C ARG A 56 12.76 11.56 3.67
N GLU A 57 11.94 11.01 2.75
CA GLU A 57 11.19 9.78 3.01
C GLU A 57 12.12 8.61 3.34
N ASP A 58 13.31 8.62 2.78
CA ASP A 58 14.33 7.59 3.08
C ASP A 58 14.82 7.63 4.53
N GLU A 59 14.67 8.77 5.21
CA GLU A 59 15.04 8.94 6.61
C GLU A 59 13.91 8.58 7.58
N LEU A 60 12.68 8.33 7.10
CA LEU A 60 11.58 7.92 7.96
C LEU A 60 11.92 6.60 8.68
N PRO A 61 11.62 6.49 9.97
CA PRO A 61 11.84 5.25 10.73
C PRO A 61 10.83 4.14 10.38
N PHE A 62 9.83 4.43 9.53
CA PHE A 62 8.78 3.52 9.11
C PHE A 62 8.42 3.77 7.64
N ASP A 63 7.63 2.87 7.07
CA ASP A 63 6.98 3.06 5.77
C ASP A 63 5.61 2.35 5.81
N ALA A 64 4.83 2.40 4.73
CA ALA A 64 3.48 1.86 4.66
C ALA A 64 3.38 0.37 5.04
N ASN A 65 4.41 -0.43 4.77
CA ASN A 65 4.46 -1.82 5.21
C ASN A 65 4.35 -1.99 6.73
N THR A 66 4.92 -1.08 7.51
CA THR A 66 4.82 -1.14 8.98
C THR A 66 3.44 -0.72 9.46
N LEU A 67 2.78 0.23 8.77
CA LEU A 67 1.38 0.58 9.07
C LEU A 67 0.46 -0.61 8.81
N GLY A 68 0.64 -1.30 7.67
CA GLY A 68 -0.09 -2.54 7.37
C GLY A 68 0.18 -3.64 8.40
N ALA A 69 1.41 -3.77 8.86
CA ALA A 69 1.81 -4.74 9.89
C ALA A 69 1.12 -4.52 11.24
N LEU A 70 0.76 -3.28 11.61
CA LEU A 70 0.00 -2.98 12.83
C LEU A 70 -1.42 -3.57 12.82
N ILE A 71 -1.95 -3.94 11.66
CA ILE A 71 -3.27 -4.56 11.51
C ILE A 71 -3.19 -6.06 11.82
N ALA A 72 -2.05 -6.69 11.56
CA ALA A 72 -1.84 -8.12 11.77
C ALA A 72 -2.13 -8.55 13.24
N PRO A 73 -2.68 -9.75 13.46
CA PRO A 73 -3.08 -10.79 12.51
C PRO A 73 -4.52 -10.65 11.99
N ARG A 74 -5.14 -9.48 12.15
CA ARG A 74 -6.49 -9.19 11.62
C ARG A 74 -6.46 -9.11 10.09
N GLY A 75 -7.63 -9.28 9.44
CA GLY A 75 -7.72 -9.21 7.98
C GLY A 75 -7.37 -7.81 7.44
N LEU A 76 -6.54 -7.77 6.41
CA LEU A 76 -6.20 -6.60 5.61
C LEU A 76 -6.39 -6.94 4.13
N ILE A 77 -7.18 -6.16 3.42
CA ILE A 77 -7.31 -6.23 1.96
C ILE A 77 -7.06 -4.86 1.35
N LEU A 78 -6.20 -4.81 0.36
CA LEU A 78 -5.95 -3.63 -0.47
C LEU A 78 -6.56 -3.89 -1.85
N THR A 79 -7.31 -2.93 -2.39
CA THR A 79 -7.87 -2.98 -3.73
C THR A 79 -7.55 -1.71 -4.48
N GLU A 80 -7.04 -1.81 -5.72
CA GLU A 80 -6.62 -0.67 -6.51
C GLU A 80 -6.88 -0.86 -8.00
N GLY A 81 -7.12 0.25 -8.70
CA GLY A 81 -7.21 0.28 -10.15
C GLY A 81 -5.83 0.40 -10.80
N LEU A 82 -5.58 -0.40 -11.83
CA LEU A 82 -4.28 -0.42 -12.53
C LEU A 82 -3.99 0.87 -13.30
N ASP A 83 -5.04 1.57 -13.74
CA ASP A 83 -4.94 2.84 -14.47
C ASP A 83 -5.05 4.06 -13.55
N ASP A 84 -5.01 3.85 -12.24
CA ASP A 84 -5.06 4.93 -11.28
C ASP A 84 -3.70 5.63 -11.18
N THR A 85 -3.61 6.79 -11.81
CA THR A 85 -2.40 7.60 -11.82
C THR A 85 -2.20 8.42 -10.54
N TRP A 86 -3.22 8.48 -9.68
CA TRP A 86 -3.15 9.20 -8.40
C TRP A 86 -2.53 8.40 -7.27
N ILE A 87 -2.45 7.09 -7.43
CA ILE A 87 -1.84 6.21 -6.46
C ILE A 87 -0.59 5.55 -7.04
N ASN A 88 0.34 5.25 -6.17
CA ASN A 88 1.54 4.50 -6.52
C ASN A 88 1.23 3.00 -6.43
N THR A 89 0.61 2.42 -7.47
CA THR A 89 0.23 1.00 -7.49
C THR A 89 1.43 0.07 -7.30
N PHE A 90 2.59 0.44 -7.85
CA PHE A 90 3.84 -0.28 -7.63
C PHE A 90 4.27 -0.22 -6.15
N GLY A 91 4.25 1.00 -5.57
CA GLY A 91 4.57 1.20 -4.16
C GLY A 91 3.62 0.45 -3.22
N THR A 92 2.34 0.31 -3.59
CA THR A 92 1.38 -0.52 -2.85
C THR A 92 1.78 -1.99 -2.85
N GLN A 93 2.21 -2.54 -3.99
CA GLN A 93 2.70 -3.91 -4.06
C GLN A 93 3.96 -4.11 -3.22
N VAL A 94 4.90 -3.16 -3.25
CA VAL A 94 6.12 -3.21 -2.43
C VAL A 94 5.76 -3.20 -0.95
N ALA A 95 4.88 -2.31 -0.52
CA ALA A 95 4.42 -2.22 0.87
C ALA A 95 3.67 -3.48 1.31
N TRP A 96 2.77 -4.00 0.45
CA TRP A 96 2.06 -5.25 0.71
C TRP A 96 3.02 -6.43 0.88
N LEU A 97 4.05 -6.56 0.04
CA LEU A 97 5.08 -7.59 0.19
C LEU A 97 5.78 -7.51 1.56
N GLY A 98 6.16 -6.30 1.99
CA GLY A 98 6.75 -6.10 3.32
C GLY A 98 5.77 -6.39 4.46
N THR A 99 4.51 -6.05 4.29
CA THR A 99 3.43 -6.36 5.25
C THR A 99 3.23 -7.87 5.37
N THR A 100 3.24 -8.62 4.25
CA THR A 100 3.04 -10.07 4.26
C THR A 100 4.10 -10.83 5.03
N GLU A 101 5.32 -10.31 5.14
CA GLU A 101 6.38 -10.91 5.98
C GLU A 101 5.95 -10.98 7.46
N VAL A 102 5.32 -9.92 7.98
CA VAL A 102 4.81 -9.89 9.35
C VAL A 102 3.61 -10.80 9.52
N TYR A 103 2.71 -10.84 8.55
CA TYR A 103 1.58 -11.78 8.57
C TYR A 103 2.04 -13.24 8.53
N GLU A 104 3.10 -13.53 7.77
CA GLU A 104 3.70 -14.87 7.74
C GLU A 104 4.32 -15.23 9.08
N PHE A 105 5.03 -14.31 9.72
CA PHE A 105 5.59 -14.50 11.06
C PHE A 105 4.52 -14.81 12.11
N LEU A 106 3.32 -14.24 11.96
CA LEU A 106 2.18 -14.43 12.88
C LEU A 106 1.24 -15.57 12.44
N ASP A 107 1.66 -16.43 11.49
CA ASP A 107 0.85 -17.52 10.92
C ASP A 107 -0.54 -17.06 10.41
N ALA A 108 -0.57 -15.88 9.80
CA ALA A 108 -1.77 -15.22 9.32
C ALA A 108 -1.69 -14.77 7.85
N LYS A 109 -0.78 -15.33 7.06
CA LYS A 109 -0.46 -14.91 5.68
C LYS A 109 -1.68 -14.79 4.77
N GLU A 110 -2.66 -15.68 4.95
CA GLU A 110 -3.88 -15.69 4.14
C GLU A 110 -4.85 -14.55 4.47
N LYS A 111 -4.60 -13.83 5.56
CA LYS A 111 -5.40 -12.67 5.99
C LYS A 111 -4.86 -11.34 5.46
N CYS A 112 -3.80 -11.36 4.64
CA CYS A 112 -3.24 -10.18 4.00
C CYS A 112 -3.43 -10.27 2.48
N GLY A 113 -4.37 -9.54 1.93
CA GLY A 113 -4.74 -9.58 0.53
C GLY A 113 -4.36 -8.31 -0.24
N LEU A 114 -4.10 -8.49 -1.55
CA LEU A 114 -3.95 -7.44 -2.53
C LEU A 114 -4.72 -7.83 -3.79
N HIS A 115 -5.55 -6.92 -4.29
CA HIS A 115 -6.29 -7.12 -5.52
C HIS A 115 -6.17 -5.90 -6.43
N TYR A 116 -5.68 -6.13 -7.63
CA TYR A 116 -5.70 -5.14 -8.71
C TYR A 116 -6.81 -5.45 -9.71
N ARG A 117 -7.45 -4.41 -10.19
CA ARG A 117 -8.46 -4.45 -11.25
C ARG A 117 -8.15 -3.48 -12.36
N GLU A 118 -8.77 -3.62 -13.50
CA GLU A 118 -8.76 -2.62 -14.57
C GLU A 118 -9.43 -1.31 -14.11
N GLY A 119 -9.06 -0.19 -14.75
CA GLY A 119 -9.65 1.14 -14.53
C GLY A 119 -8.93 1.98 -13.49
N GLY A 120 -9.46 3.17 -13.27
CA GLY A 120 -8.83 4.26 -12.51
C GLY A 120 -9.26 4.36 -11.05
N HIS A 121 -9.22 5.60 -10.54
CA HIS A 121 -9.30 5.94 -9.11
C HIS A 121 -10.64 5.58 -8.40
N MET A 122 -11.73 5.48 -9.13
CA MET A 122 -13.04 5.24 -8.52
C MET A 122 -13.13 3.84 -7.91
N TYR A 123 -13.66 3.76 -6.69
CA TYR A 123 -13.98 2.48 -6.04
C TYR A 123 -15.12 1.81 -6.80
N SER A 124 -14.85 0.66 -7.42
CA SER A 124 -15.76 0.00 -8.35
C SER A 124 -16.62 -1.07 -7.68
N MET A 125 -17.58 -1.60 -8.42
CA MET A 125 -18.37 -2.75 -7.97
C MET A 125 -17.47 -3.98 -7.72
N GLU A 126 -16.41 -4.14 -8.52
CA GLU A 126 -15.44 -5.23 -8.34
C GLU A 126 -14.73 -5.12 -6.98
N ASP A 127 -14.27 -3.91 -6.60
CA ASP A 127 -13.66 -3.68 -5.28
C ASP A 127 -14.61 -4.06 -4.15
N TRP A 128 -15.89 -3.67 -4.25
CA TRP A 128 -16.91 -4.02 -3.26
C TRP A 128 -17.11 -5.54 -3.16
N LEU A 129 -17.20 -6.24 -4.28
CA LEU A 129 -17.40 -7.70 -4.29
C LEU A 129 -16.19 -8.44 -3.70
N VAL A 130 -14.98 -8.00 -4.04
CA VAL A 130 -13.74 -8.55 -3.49
C VAL A 130 -13.66 -8.30 -1.98
N MET A 131 -13.93 -7.09 -1.53
CA MET A 131 -13.95 -6.75 -0.11
C MET A 131 -14.99 -7.57 0.66
N LEU A 132 -16.21 -7.71 0.13
CA LEU A 132 -17.26 -8.50 0.78
C LEU A 132 -16.91 -9.99 0.85
N ASP A 133 -16.33 -10.55 -0.21
CA ASP A 133 -15.85 -11.93 -0.20
C ASP A 133 -14.74 -12.13 0.85
N PHE A 134 -13.79 -11.20 0.90
CA PHE A 134 -12.73 -11.20 1.90
C PHE A 134 -13.28 -11.14 3.34
N CYS A 135 -14.26 -10.27 3.59
CA CYS A 135 -14.93 -10.17 4.88
C CYS A 135 -15.64 -11.48 5.26
N LYS A 136 -16.36 -12.10 4.34
CA LYS A 136 -17.04 -13.38 4.58
C LYS A 136 -16.05 -14.50 4.93
N VAL A 137 -14.94 -14.58 4.22
CA VAL A 137 -13.88 -15.54 4.51
C VAL A 137 -13.28 -15.32 5.90
N ASN A 138 -12.90 -14.07 6.22
CA ASN A 138 -12.14 -13.77 7.44
C ASN A 138 -13.01 -13.64 8.70
N LEU A 139 -14.28 -13.29 8.57
CA LEU A 139 -15.18 -13.07 9.70
C LEU A 139 -16.18 -14.19 9.90
N LEU A 140 -16.60 -14.86 8.81
CA LEU A 140 -17.65 -15.89 8.85
C LEU A 140 -17.13 -17.29 8.55
N GLY A 141 -15.84 -17.42 8.17
CA GLY A 141 -15.24 -18.72 7.82
C GLY A 141 -15.75 -19.32 6.50
N GLU A 142 -16.32 -18.48 5.61
CA GLU A 142 -16.79 -18.97 4.31
C GLU A 142 -15.62 -19.36 3.39
N LYS A 143 -15.92 -20.15 2.37
CA LYS A 143 -14.94 -20.53 1.35
C LYS A 143 -14.60 -19.31 0.49
N LYS A 144 -13.31 -19.12 0.27
CA LYS A 144 -12.74 -18.10 -0.61
C LYS A 144 -13.21 -18.32 -2.07
N LYS A 145 -13.65 -17.26 -2.72
CA LYS A 145 -14.10 -17.23 -4.11
C LYS A 145 -13.20 -16.40 -5.02
N THR A 146 -12.47 -15.45 -4.46
CA THR A 146 -11.65 -14.49 -5.19
C THR A 146 -10.17 -14.68 -4.90
N ASN A 147 -9.31 -14.42 -5.89
CA ASN A 147 -7.87 -14.34 -5.65
C ASN A 147 -7.53 -12.99 -5.01
N TYR A 148 -6.97 -13.02 -3.80
CA TYR A 148 -6.51 -11.82 -3.09
C TYR A 148 -5.00 -11.59 -3.18
N LYS A 149 -4.33 -12.22 -4.14
CA LYS A 149 -2.89 -12.09 -4.36
C LYS A 149 -2.64 -11.83 -5.84
N THR A 150 -3.28 -10.77 -6.36
CA THR A 150 -2.99 -10.27 -7.69
C THR A 150 -1.81 -9.31 -7.59
N VAL A 151 -0.81 -9.49 -8.43
CA VAL A 151 0.40 -8.66 -8.48
C VAL A 151 0.52 -8.04 -9.85
N ILE A 152 1.06 -6.82 -9.93
CA ILE A 152 1.26 -6.12 -11.20
C ILE A 152 2.41 -6.77 -11.96
N GLU A 153 3.50 -7.02 -11.23
CA GLU A 153 4.73 -7.60 -11.79
C GLU A 153 5.23 -8.69 -10.85
N ASN A 154 5.43 -9.88 -11.38
CA ASN A 154 5.92 -11.03 -10.60
C ASN A 154 7.34 -10.83 -10.06
N GLU A 155 8.12 -9.94 -10.68
CA GLU A 155 9.52 -9.68 -10.33
C GLU A 155 9.69 -8.58 -9.27
N VAL A 156 8.62 -7.90 -8.86
CA VAL A 156 8.69 -6.91 -7.77
C VAL A 156 9.15 -7.60 -6.50
N LYS A 157 10.28 -7.15 -6.00
CA LYS A 157 10.85 -7.64 -4.75
C LYS A 157 10.43 -6.75 -3.60
N CYS A 158 10.26 -7.37 -2.43
CA CYS A 158 10.10 -6.61 -1.20
C CYS A 158 11.32 -5.70 -0.99
N GLY A 159 11.12 -4.39 -0.98
CA GLY A 159 12.16 -3.37 -0.84
C GLY A 159 12.69 -3.18 0.59
N TYR A 160 12.13 -3.89 1.56
CA TYR A 160 12.50 -3.75 2.97
C TYR A 160 13.50 -4.83 3.39
N SER A 161 14.33 -4.52 4.38
CA SER A 161 15.40 -5.42 4.83
C SER A 161 14.91 -6.56 5.70
N TRP A 162 13.84 -6.33 6.50
CA TRP A 162 13.31 -7.36 7.38
C TRP A 162 12.58 -8.45 6.59
N ARG A 163 12.80 -9.69 6.98
CA ARG A 163 12.13 -10.88 6.44
C ARG A 163 11.63 -11.76 7.58
N CYS A 164 10.54 -12.48 7.34
CA CYS A 164 10.06 -13.50 8.25
C CYS A 164 11.17 -14.54 8.51
N PRO A 165 11.55 -14.77 9.76
CA PRO A 165 12.46 -15.87 10.09
C PRO A 165 11.87 -17.17 9.58
N LYS A 166 12.66 -17.92 8.81
CA LYS A 166 12.26 -19.27 8.41
C LYS A 166 12.45 -20.20 9.59
N ALA A 167 11.42 -20.98 9.89
CA ALA A 167 11.48 -22.04 10.90
C ALA A 167 12.51 -23.10 10.53
#